data_80068a0703981184dbb10cdad1f90c78
#
_entry.id   80068a0703981184dbb10cdad1f90c78
#
_cell.length_a   1.000
_cell.length_b   1.000
_cell.length_c   1.000
_cell.angle_alpha   90.00
_cell.angle_beta   90.00
_cell.angle_gamma   90.00
#
_symmetry.space_group_name_H-M   'P 1'
#
loop_
_entity.id
_entity.type
_entity.pdbx_description
1 polymer ?
#
loop_
_entity_poly.entity_id
_entity_poly.type
_entity_poly.pdbx_seq_one_letter_code
_entity_poly.pdbx_strand_id
1 'polypeptide(L)'
;LKRADYVIVTKGYVSQIPESMQKLMENTIKSSQFFKVKKYTYNGYESLEHCKQESCECVASPIFGFCGIAHGDFFFNTLKAMKIEISDSISFKDHVNYDDATMATLTSKINASNTKTVITTEKDLMKLPNTFFEEYNIHVLTMEIKVDSGFINELFDGLKT
;
A
#
# COMPACT_ATOMS: atom_id res chain seq x y z
N LEU A 1 15.53 11.38 16.32
CA LEU A 1 14.42 12.01 17.07
C LEU A 1 14.78 13.37 17.65
N LYS A 2 16.00 13.59 18.18
CA LYS A 2 16.43 14.89 18.80
C LYS A 2 16.29 16.13 17.88
N ARG A 3 16.09 15.95 16.57
CA ARG A 3 15.92 17.01 15.57
C ARG A 3 14.54 17.02 14.92
N ALA A 4 13.62 16.18 15.41
CA ALA A 4 12.27 16.10 14.89
C ALA A 4 11.35 17.01 15.72
N ASP A 5 10.63 17.88 15.04
CA ASP A 5 9.60 18.72 15.66
C ASP A 5 8.31 17.93 15.86
N TYR A 6 8.05 16.96 15.00
CA TYR A 6 6.89 16.07 15.05
C TYR A 6 7.26 14.63 14.78
N VAL A 7 6.52 13.69 15.38
CA VAL A 7 6.62 12.25 15.10
C VAL A 7 5.24 11.70 14.74
N ILE A 8 5.16 11.07 13.57
CA ILE A 8 3.94 10.42 13.09
C ILE A 8 4.13 8.90 13.22
N VAL A 9 3.28 8.26 14.00
CA VAL A 9 3.24 6.80 14.10
C VAL A 9 2.25 6.25 13.08
N THR A 10 2.76 5.44 12.17
CA THR A 10 1.98 4.79 11.12
C THR A 10 1.92 3.28 11.34
N LYS A 11 0.92 2.62 10.78
CA LYS A 11 0.78 1.14 10.77
C LYS A 11 0.78 0.46 12.15
N GLY A 12 0.27 1.11 13.19
CA GLY A 12 0.22 0.46 14.50
C GLY A 12 -0.48 1.26 15.58
N TYR A 13 -0.65 0.62 16.73
CA TYR A 13 -1.09 1.29 17.93
C TYR A 13 0.14 1.73 18.74
N VAL A 14 0.04 2.85 19.47
CA VAL A 14 1.12 3.31 20.37
C VAL A 14 1.54 2.20 21.34
N SER A 15 0.60 1.37 21.77
CA SER A 15 0.85 0.19 22.62
C SER A 15 1.70 -0.91 21.98
N GLN A 16 1.88 -0.88 20.65
CA GLN A 16 2.73 -1.84 19.91
C GLN A 16 4.15 -1.31 19.66
N ILE A 17 4.42 -0.06 20.05
CA ILE A 17 5.77 0.49 19.95
C ILE A 17 6.62 -0.15 21.06
N PRO A 18 7.83 -0.67 20.76
CA PRO A 18 8.73 -1.20 21.78
C PRO A 18 8.95 -0.20 22.91
N GLU A 19 8.97 -0.68 24.16
CA GLU A 19 9.09 0.16 25.36
C GLU A 19 10.33 1.08 25.32
N SER A 20 11.44 0.56 24.77
CA SER A 20 12.66 1.35 24.57
C SER A 20 12.44 2.56 23.65
N MET A 21 11.60 2.41 22.64
CA MET A 21 11.27 3.48 21.71
C MET A 21 10.24 4.43 22.31
N GLN A 22 9.28 3.93 23.10
CA GLN A 22 8.35 4.77 23.84
C GLN A 22 9.09 5.70 24.81
N LYS A 23 10.00 5.16 25.62
CA LYS A 23 10.84 5.95 26.55
C LYS A 23 11.71 6.99 25.83
N LEU A 24 12.25 6.62 24.65
CA LEU A 24 13.02 7.57 23.84
C LEU A 24 12.14 8.72 23.33
N MET A 25 10.92 8.42 22.96
CA MET A 25 9.94 9.42 22.48
C MET A 25 9.49 10.34 23.61
N GLU A 26 9.13 9.80 24.78
CA GLU A 26 8.74 10.55 25.96
C GLU A 26 9.81 11.53 26.44
N ASN A 27 11.09 11.11 26.36
CA ASN A 27 12.23 11.94 26.78
C ASN A 27 12.67 12.95 25.71
N THR A 28 12.19 12.85 24.48
CA THR A 28 12.71 13.65 23.36
C THR A 28 11.66 14.58 22.78
N ILE A 29 10.39 14.25 22.90
CA ILE A 29 9.29 14.92 22.21
C ILE A 29 8.22 15.28 23.23
N LYS A 30 7.74 16.52 23.18
CA LYS A 30 6.59 16.94 24.01
C LYS A 30 5.35 16.14 23.59
N SER A 31 4.50 15.77 24.53
CA SER A 31 3.31 14.97 24.27
C SER A 31 2.35 15.60 23.23
N SER A 32 2.34 16.94 23.16
CA SER A 32 1.57 17.69 22.14
C SER A 32 2.09 17.54 20.70
N GLN A 33 3.33 17.07 20.54
CA GLN A 33 3.96 16.87 19.22
C GLN A 33 3.86 15.41 18.75
N PHE A 34 3.04 14.62 19.42
CA PHE A 34 2.88 13.20 19.14
C PHE A 34 1.53 12.95 18.46
N PHE A 35 1.56 12.72 17.16
CA PHE A 35 0.37 12.47 16.37
C PHE A 35 0.30 11.03 15.91
N LYS A 36 -0.87 10.43 16.09
CA LYS A 36 -1.19 9.10 15.63
C LYS A 36 -2.02 9.19 14.36
N VAL A 37 -1.60 8.49 13.32
CA VAL A 37 -2.47 8.25 12.17
C VAL A 37 -3.59 7.31 12.60
N LYS A 38 -4.81 7.83 12.67
CA LYS A 38 -5.95 7.12 13.25
C LYS A 38 -6.49 5.99 12.37
N LYS A 39 -6.34 6.07 11.05
CA LYS A 39 -6.92 5.08 10.16
C LYS A 39 -6.21 5.03 8.82
N TYR A 40 -5.83 3.80 8.41
CA TYR A 40 -5.59 3.48 7.01
C TYR A 40 -6.94 3.06 6.43
N THR A 41 -7.40 3.76 5.42
CA THR A 41 -8.55 3.33 4.63
C THR A 41 -8.03 2.96 3.25
N TYR A 42 -8.33 1.76 2.81
CA TYR A 42 -8.19 1.40 1.41
C TYR A 42 -9.49 1.81 0.71
N ASN A 43 -9.40 2.69 -0.26
CA ASN A 43 -10.55 3.24 -0.96
C ASN A 43 -10.93 2.41 -2.19
N GLY A 44 -10.82 1.11 -2.12
CA GLY A 44 -11.12 0.26 -3.26
C GLY A 44 -9.90 0.03 -4.16
N TYR A 45 -10.14 -0.38 -5.37
CA TYR A 45 -9.14 -0.54 -6.42
C TYR A 45 -9.61 0.22 -7.65
N GLU A 46 -8.65 0.64 -8.48
CA GLU A 46 -8.91 1.29 -9.76
C GLU A 46 -8.61 0.32 -10.90
N SER A 47 -9.51 0.25 -11.87
CA SER A 47 -9.23 -0.39 -13.14
C SER A 47 -8.65 0.63 -14.11
N LEU A 48 -7.51 0.34 -14.72
CA LEU A 48 -6.87 1.24 -15.67
C LEU A 48 -7.65 1.37 -16.97
N GLU A 49 -8.44 0.37 -17.35
CA GLU A 49 -9.25 0.43 -18.58
C GLU A 49 -10.34 1.50 -18.54
N HIS A 50 -10.84 1.85 -17.35
CA HIS A 50 -12.02 2.72 -17.21
C HIS A 50 -11.81 3.95 -16.35
N CYS A 51 -10.67 4.11 -15.67
CA CYS A 51 -10.40 5.22 -14.71
C CYS A 51 -11.56 5.45 -13.72
N LYS A 52 -12.32 4.41 -13.39
CA LYS A 52 -13.44 4.48 -12.45
C LYS A 52 -13.08 3.74 -11.19
N GLN A 53 -13.33 4.37 -10.05
CA GLN A 53 -13.37 3.66 -8.77
C GLN A 53 -14.50 2.64 -8.84
N GLU A 54 -14.16 1.37 -8.94
CA GLU A 54 -15.11 0.30 -8.82
C GLU A 54 -15.19 -0.15 -7.36
N SER A 55 -16.40 -0.29 -6.85
CA SER A 55 -16.60 -0.97 -5.56
C SER A 55 -16.16 -2.43 -5.70
N CYS A 56 -15.63 -3.02 -4.63
CA CYS A 56 -15.08 -4.38 -4.57
C CYS A 56 -15.96 -5.49 -5.17
N GLU A 57 -17.23 -5.21 -5.44
CA GLU A 57 -18.20 -6.20 -5.88
C GLU A 57 -18.11 -6.56 -7.36
N CYS A 58 -17.33 -5.82 -8.16
CA CYS A 58 -17.36 -5.93 -9.64
C CYS A 58 -16.13 -6.58 -10.28
N VAL A 59 -15.15 -7.07 -9.51
CA VAL A 59 -13.99 -7.72 -10.12
C VAL A 59 -14.33 -9.14 -10.51
N ALA A 60 -14.31 -9.39 -11.82
CA ALA A 60 -14.52 -10.74 -12.34
C ALA A 60 -13.36 -11.65 -11.86
N SER A 61 -13.69 -12.66 -11.08
CA SER A 61 -12.74 -13.74 -10.71
C SER A 61 -12.49 -14.66 -11.92
N PRO A 62 -11.31 -15.25 -12.06
CA PRO A 62 -10.16 -15.23 -11.15
C PRO A 62 -9.21 -14.04 -11.32
N ILE A 63 -8.60 -13.59 -10.23
CA ILE A 63 -7.61 -12.51 -10.22
C ILE A 63 -6.26 -13.05 -9.76
N PHE A 64 -5.19 -12.61 -10.41
CA PHE A 64 -3.81 -12.87 -9.97
C PHE A 64 -3.27 -11.67 -9.20
N GLY A 65 -2.79 -11.89 -7.97
CA GLY A 65 -2.21 -10.83 -7.14
C GLY A 65 -0.69 -10.79 -7.20
N PHE A 66 -0.07 -9.61 -7.32
CA PHE A 66 1.38 -9.50 -7.18
C PHE A 66 1.80 -8.18 -6.52
N CYS A 67 2.93 -8.21 -5.81
CA CYS A 67 3.54 -7.02 -5.24
C CYS A 67 5.04 -7.18 -5.03
N GLY A 68 5.77 -6.05 -5.03
CA GLY A 68 7.20 -5.95 -4.72
C GLY A 68 7.46 -4.90 -3.64
N ILE A 69 6.80 -5.05 -2.50
CA ILE A 69 6.89 -4.17 -1.33
C ILE A 69 7.38 -4.92 -0.09
N ALA A 70 7.96 -4.20 0.88
CA ALA A 70 8.53 -4.77 2.09
C ALA A 70 7.57 -5.66 2.90
N HIS A 71 6.27 -5.39 2.84
CA HIS A 71 5.23 -6.11 3.58
C HIS A 71 4.16 -6.66 2.62
N GLY A 72 4.55 -7.60 1.76
CA GLY A 72 3.63 -8.25 0.81
C GLY A 72 2.44 -8.90 1.50
N ASP A 73 2.64 -9.51 2.67
CA ASP A 73 1.56 -10.10 3.46
C ASP A 73 0.46 -9.09 3.80
N PHE A 74 0.83 -7.83 4.05
CA PHE A 74 -0.14 -6.77 4.33
C PHE A 74 -1.02 -6.48 3.10
N PHE A 75 -0.43 -6.46 1.91
CA PHE A 75 -1.17 -6.30 0.66
C PHE A 75 -2.20 -7.43 0.48
N PHE A 76 -1.78 -8.69 0.57
CA PHE A 76 -2.68 -9.83 0.40
C PHE A 76 -3.75 -9.91 1.49
N ASN A 77 -3.40 -9.63 2.75
CA ASN A 77 -4.37 -9.57 3.84
C ASN A 77 -5.42 -8.47 3.62
N THR A 78 -5.02 -7.36 3.02
CA THR A 78 -5.95 -6.29 2.67
C THR A 78 -6.93 -6.74 1.59
N LEU A 79 -6.45 -7.36 0.52
CA LEU A 79 -7.31 -7.90 -0.53
C LEU A 79 -8.31 -8.92 0.04
N LYS A 80 -7.84 -9.79 0.93
CA LYS A 80 -8.70 -10.74 1.64
C LYS A 80 -9.77 -10.05 2.51
N ALA A 81 -9.39 -8.99 3.23
CA ALA A 81 -10.33 -8.21 4.04
C ALA A 81 -11.39 -7.50 3.18
N MET A 82 -11.02 -7.14 1.96
CA MET A 82 -11.92 -6.57 0.94
C MET A 82 -12.75 -7.63 0.21
N LYS A 83 -12.60 -8.91 0.57
CA LYS A 83 -13.27 -10.06 -0.07
C LYS A 83 -12.93 -10.23 -1.56
N ILE A 84 -11.76 -9.77 -1.97
CA ILE A 84 -11.25 -10.00 -3.33
C ILE A 84 -10.65 -11.41 -3.36
N GLU A 85 -11.23 -12.27 -4.19
CA GLU A 85 -10.75 -13.65 -4.36
C GLU A 85 -9.57 -13.68 -5.32
N ILE A 86 -8.43 -14.14 -4.81
CA ILE A 86 -7.18 -14.29 -5.55
C ILE A 86 -7.01 -15.75 -5.94
N SER A 87 -6.88 -16.02 -7.24
CA SER A 87 -6.66 -17.38 -7.75
C SER A 87 -5.24 -17.89 -7.46
N ASP A 88 -4.25 -17.00 -7.62
CA ASP A 88 -2.84 -17.27 -7.31
C ASP A 88 -2.12 -15.93 -7.12
N SER A 89 -0.92 -15.97 -6.56
CA SER A 89 -0.18 -14.74 -6.25
C SER A 89 1.33 -14.93 -6.22
N ILE A 90 2.06 -13.81 -6.36
CA ILE A 90 3.50 -13.75 -6.15
C ILE A 90 3.90 -12.48 -5.38
N SER A 91 4.75 -12.64 -4.38
CA SER A 91 5.40 -11.53 -3.70
C SER A 91 6.89 -11.50 -4.08
N PHE A 92 7.32 -10.41 -4.67
CA PHE A 92 8.73 -10.14 -4.94
C PHE A 92 9.39 -9.44 -3.73
N LYS A 93 10.71 -9.40 -3.75
CA LYS A 93 11.46 -8.61 -2.76
C LYS A 93 11.11 -7.13 -2.87
N ASP A 94 11.20 -6.42 -1.75
CA ASP A 94 11.05 -4.96 -1.75
C ASP A 94 12.03 -4.30 -2.74
N HIS A 95 11.54 -3.26 -3.42
CA HIS A 95 12.28 -2.56 -4.46
C HIS A 95 12.67 -3.43 -5.68
N VAL A 96 11.91 -4.51 -5.97
CA VAL A 96 12.14 -5.29 -7.17
C VAL A 96 12.15 -4.40 -8.42
N ASN A 97 13.07 -4.70 -9.34
CA ASN A 97 13.03 -4.17 -10.69
C ASN A 97 12.30 -5.18 -11.57
N TYR A 98 11.35 -4.70 -12.37
CA TYR A 98 10.62 -5.53 -13.32
C TYR A 98 11.43 -5.61 -14.63
N ASP A 99 12.65 -6.17 -14.52
CA ASP A 99 13.49 -6.52 -15.65
C ASP A 99 12.94 -7.73 -16.41
N ASP A 100 13.55 -8.08 -17.55
CA ASP A 100 13.07 -9.16 -18.41
C ASP A 100 12.94 -10.50 -17.68
N ALA A 101 13.84 -10.82 -16.75
CA ALA A 101 13.79 -12.05 -15.98
C ALA A 101 12.63 -12.06 -14.97
N THR A 102 12.42 -10.95 -14.30
CA THR A 102 11.32 -10.76 -13.35
C THR A 102 9.98 -10.77 -14.10
N MET A 103 9.90 -10.08 -15.24
CA MET A 103 8.72 -10.08 -16.09
C MET A 103 8.39 -11.47 -16.64
N ALA A 104 9.39 -12.22 -17.11
CA ALA A 104 9.19 -13.60 -17.56
C ALA A 104 8.65 -14.49 -16.43
N THR A 105 9.13 -14.31 -15.21
CA THR A 105 8.63 -15.04 -14.03
C THR A 105 7.18 -14.67 -13.73
N LEU A 106 6.86 -13.37 -13.72
CA LEU A 106 5.53 -12.85 -13.46
C LEU A 106 4.52 -13.35 -14.50
N THR A 107 4.83 -13.17 -15.78
CA THR A 107 3.93 -13.58 -16.89
C THR A 107 3.72 -15.08 -16.92
N SER A 108 4.76 -15.89 -16.65
CA SER A 108 4.65 -17.34 -16.54
C SER A 108 3.66 -17.75 -15.43
N LYS A 109 3.72 -17.08 -14.29
CA LYS A 109 2.82 -17.32 -13.16
C LYS A 109 1.38 -16.91 -13.47
N ILE A 110 1.19 -15.74 -14.09
CA ILE A 110 -0.14 -15.27 -14.49
C ILE A 110 -0.77 -16.25 -15.48
N ASN A 111 -0.01 -16.66 -16.50
CA ASN A 111 -0.51 -17.60 -17.51
C ASN A 111 -0.88 -18.97 -16.90
N ALA A 112 -0.11 -19.44 -15.91
CA ALA A 112 -0.43 -20.67 -15.19
C ALA A 112 -1.72 -20.58 -14.37
N SER A 113 -2.10 -19.38 -13.94
CA SER A 113 -3.33 -19.15 -13.18
C SER A 113 -4.60 -18.98 -14.05
N ASN A 114 -4.44 -19.10 -15.37
CA ASN A 114 -5.57 -19.01 -16.31
C ASN A 114 -6.38 -17.72 -16.24
N THR A 115 -5.74 -16.60 -15.90
CA THR A 115 -6.40 -15.28 -15.83
C THR A 115 -5.63 -14.25 -16.65
N LYS A 116 -6.34 -13.24 -17.11
CA LYS A 116 -5.78 -12.01 -17.68
C LYS A 116 -5.99 -10.80 -16.74
N THR A 117 -6.68 -11.03 -15.63
CA THR A 117 -6.95 -9.97 -14.64
C THR A 117 -5.94 -10.05 -13.52
N VAL A 118 -5.24 -8.95 -13.27
CA VAL A 118 -4.19 -8.85 -12.26
C VAL A 118 -4.48 -7.70 -11.29
N ILE A 119 -4.02 -7.81 -10.05
CA ILE A 119 -4.08 -6.74 -9.06
C ILE A 119 -2.71 -6.53 -8.42
N THR A 120 -2.30 -5.27 -8.31
CA THR A 120 -0.99 -4.89 -7.76
C THR A 120 -1.08 -3.60 -6.94
N THR A 121 0.06 -3.07 -6.51
CA THR A 121 0.17 -1.80 -5.80
C THR A 121 0.47 -0.65 -6.76
N GLU A 122 0.16 0.60 -6.36
CA GLU A 122 0.53 1.81 -7.13
C GLU A 122 2.04 1.88 -7.37
N LYS A 123 2.84 1.49 -6.35
CA LYS A 123 4.32 1.50 -6.44
C LYS A 123 4.85 0.54 -7.50
N ASP A 124 4.25 -0.64 -7.61
CA ASP A 124 4.68 -1.65 -8.57
C ASP A 124 4.19 -1.30 -9.97
N LEU A 125 2.95 -0.80 -10.10
CA LEU A 125 2.38 -0.35 -11.36
C LEU A 125 3.31 0.59 -12.13
N MET A 126 3.91 1.56 -11.45
CA MET A 126 4.79 2.58 -12.05
C MET A 126 6.09 2.03 -12.63
N LYS A 127 6.40 0.77 -12.36
CA LYS A 127 7.63 0.12 -12.82
C LYS A 127 7.38 -0.90 -13.94
N LEU A 128 6.12 -1.19 -14.26
CA LEU A 128 5.77 -2.15 -15.29
C LEU A 128 6.02 -1.59 -16.70
N PRO A 129 6.47 -2.41 -17.64
CA PRO A 129 6.63 -1.98 -19.03
C PRO A 129 5.27 -1.76 -19.70
N ASN A 130 5.22 -0.86 -20.68
CA ASN A 130 3.98 -0.53 -21.41
C ASN A 130 3.32 -1.76 -22.06
N THR A 131 4.09 -2.70 -22.54
CA THR A 131 3.57 -3.94 -23.15
C THR A 131 2.72 -4.77 -22.18
N PHE A 132 2.98 -4.67 -20.88
CA PHE A 132 2.20 -5.37 -19.87
C PHE A 132 0.76 -4.82 -19.76
N PHE A 133 0.59 -3.52 -19.97
CA PHE A 133 -0.73 -2.87 -19.98
C PHE A 133 -1.60 -3.25 -21.17
N GLU A 134 -0.97 -3.67 -22.27
CA GLU A 134 -1.67 -4.11 -23.47
C GLU A 134 -2.15 -5.56 -23.36
N GLU A 135 -1.50 -6.36 -22.51
CA GLU A 135 -1.75 -7.80 -22.40
C GLU A 135 -2.73 -8.16 -21.27
N TYR A 136 -2.72 -7.39 -20.17
CA TYR A 136 -3.44 -7.71 -18.94
C TYR A 136 -4.41 -6.62 -18.53
N ASN A 137 -5.57 -7.04 -17.97
CA ASN A 137 -6.49 -6.15 -17.28
C ASN A 137 -5.97 -5.88 -15.87
N ILE A 138 -5.50 -4.65 -15.61
CA ILE A 138 -4.77 -4.31 -14.39
C ILE A 138 -5.65 -3.52 -13.44
N HIS A 139 -5.79 -4.05 -12.24
CA HIS A 139 -6.36 -3.35 -11.09
C HIS A 139 -5.26 -2.90 -10.14
N VAL A 140 -5.47 -1.78 -9.49
CA VAL A 140 -4.51 -1.19 -8.56
C VAL A 140 -5.16 -1.01 -7.20
N LEU A 141 -4.52 -1.56 -6.18
CA LEU A 141 -4.92 -1.28 -4.82
C LEU A 141 -4.38 0.09 -4.41
N THR A 142 -5.27 1.06 -4.32
CA THR A 142 -4.95 2.41 -3.86
C THR A 142 -5.01 2.52 -2.34
N MET A 143 -4.15 3.35 -1.76
CA MET A 143 -4.10 3.58 -0.33
C MET A 143 -4.26 5.05 -0.01
N GLU A 144 -5.28 5.39 0.77
CA GLU A 144 -5.46 6.73 1.33
C GLU A 144 -5.07 6.75 2.80
N ILE A 145 -4.22 7.69 3.19
CA ILE A 145 -3.89 7.94 4.59
C ILE A 145 -4.74 9.10 5.10
N LYS A 146 -5.69 8.81 5.98
CA LYS A 146 -6.47 9.86 6.65
C LYS A 146 -5.73 10.33 7.91
N VAL A 147 -5.26 11.56 7.84
CA VAL A 147 -4.60 12.24 8.97
C VAL A 147 -5.64 13.06 9.72
N ASP A 148 -5.48 13.14 11.04
CA ASP A 148 -6.34 13.99 11.88
C ASP A 148 -6.25 15.46 11.46
N SER A 149 -7.38 16.12 11.29
CA SER A 149 -7.43 17.54 10.89
C SER A 149 -6.74 18.46 11.89
N GLY A 150 -6.74 18.11 13.17
CA GLY A 150 -6.02 18.85 14.21
C GLY A 150 -4.52 18.86 13.96
N PHE A 151 -3.95 17.71 13.55
CA PHE A 151 -2.52 17.63 13.17
C PHE A 151 -2.17 18.54 11.99
N ILE A 152 -3.00 18.54 10.95
CA ILE A 152 -2.76 19.37 9.77
C ILE A 152 -2.74 20.84 10.14
N ASN A 153 -3.71 21.29 10.93
CA ASN A 153 -3.79 22.68 11.39
C ASN A 153 -2.57 23.09 12.24
N GLU A 154 -2.18 22.23 13.20
CA GLU A 154 -1.02 22.49 14.05
C GLU A 154 0.29 22.53 13.27
N LEU A 155 0.44 21.64 12.28
CA LEU A 155 1.60 21.63 11.39
C LEU A 155 1.71 22.94 10.60
N PHE A 156 0.61 23.42 10.02
CA PHE A 156 0.60 24.65 9.24
C PHE A 156 0.75 25.89 10.11
N ASP A 157 0.23 25.89 11.33
CA ASP A 157 0.43 27.03 12.25
C ASP A 157 1.87 27.09 12.76
N GLY A 158 2.53 25.96 12.97
CA GLY A 158 3.95 25.90 13.31
C GLY A 158 4.90 26.33 12.17
N LEU A 159 4.45 26.30 10.92
CA LEU A 159 5.23 26.79 9.75
C LEU A 159 5.11 28.30 9.54
N LYS A 160 4.21 28.99 10.23
CA LYS A 160 4.01 30.46 10.13
C LYS A 160 4.89 31.27 11.10
N THR A 161 5.66 30.58 11.94
CA THR A 161 6.62 31.19 12.89
C THR A 161 8.05 31.08 12.36
#